data_588676f7d595e001d135eea98ce8e6c6
#
_entry.id   588676f7d595e001d135eea98ce8e6c6
#
_cell.length_a   1.000
_cell.length_b   1.000
_cell.length_c   1.000
_cell.angle_alpha   90.00
_cell.angle_beta   90.00
_cell.angle_gamma   90.00
#
_symmetry.space_group_name_H-M   'P 1'
#
loop_
_entity.id
_entity.type
_entity.pdbx_description
1 polymer ?
#
loop_
_entity_poly.entity_id
_entity_poly.type
_entity_poly.pdbx_seq_one_letter_code
_entity_poly.pdbx_strand_id
1 'polypeptide(L)'
;GYLGMSGIGDCPRKSYFQFYAAGQQPFAAKTLKNFADGHRTEDLVIERLRAVDGLTIIDRDPDTGRQLEVSDHEGHFLGHLDGEAFGLLQAPKTPHVFEVKCTSEKVFARFQKCKEKHGEKAALREWNETYYAQHQVYMLYRGRTRGWLVVATAGGRDWDSCRTDFDRKAAEFYSARAADIIFTPDALPPRIADSPDFYKCRWCQFSKICYGETAANRNCRTCVWSAPVENGGWLCKRHDKSLTVSEQIEGCSDQRFRPVLVPGEVIEVHDDRIDYRMTNGELWSDEGA
;
A
#
# COMPACT_ATOMS: atom_id res chain seq x y z
N GLY A 1 -11.55 -2.11 -4.94
CA GLY A 1 -10.15 -1.81 -4.68
C GLY A 1 -9.69 -2.46 -3.40
N TYR A 2 -8.43 -2.63 -3.26
CA TYR A 2 -7.77 -3.33 -2.16
C TYR A 2 -6.69 -2.44 -1.51
N LEU A 3 -6.26 -2.80 -0.33
CA LEU A 3 -5.09 -2.24 0.33
C LEU A 3 -3.84 -2.98 -0.19
N GLY A 4 -2.95 -2.27 -0.87
CA GLY A 4 -1.75 -2.88 -1.46
C GLY A 4 -0.69 -3.21 -0.41
N MET A 5 -0.18 -4.43 -0.42
CA MET A 5 0.90 -4.87 0.50
C MET A 5 2.19 -4.08 0.31
N SER A 6 2.46 -3.61 -0.91
CA SER A 6 3.65 -2.81 -1.23
C SER A 6 3.72 -1.45 -0.51
N GLY A 7 2.58 -0.94 -0.04
CA GLY A 7 2.48 0.34 0.67
C GLY A 7 2.34 0.23 2.19
N ILE A 8 2.22 -0.98 2.75
CA ILE A 8 1.83 -1.16 4.16
C ILE A 8 2.83 -0.60 5.18
N GLY A 9 4.09 -0.48 4.81
CA GLY A 9 5.14 0.14 5.63
C GLY A 9 5.19 1.67 5.56
N ASP A 10 4.36 2.31 4.73
CA ASP A 10 4.25 3.77 4.65
C ASP A 10 3.31 4.32 5.75
N CYS A 11 2.93 5.58 5.65
CA CYS A 11 2.01 6.23 6.59
C CYS A 11 0.66 5.50 6.67
N PRO A 12 0.25 4.99 7.85
CA PRO A 12 -0.99 4.22 7.98
C PRO A 12 -2.24 5.06 7.65
N ARG A 13 -2.24 6.37 7.97
CA ARG A 13 -3.32 7.28 7.60
C ARG A 13 -3.42 7.49 6.09
N LYS A 14 -2.29 7.55 5.37
CA LYS A 14 -2.28 7.56 3.91
C LYS A 14 -2.90 6.29 3.34
N SER A 15 -2.52 5.12 3.88
CA SER A 15 -3.08 3.83 3.47
C SER A 15 -4.59 3.74 3.72
N TYR A 16 -5.07 4.28 4.86
CA TYR A 16 -6.50 4.41 5.14
C TYR A 16 -7.21 5.26 4.07
N PHE A 17 -6.71 6.47 3.78
CA PHE A 17 -7.32 7.33 2.75
C PHE A 17 -7.32 6.70 1.36
N GLN A 18 -6.29 5.93 1.02
CA GLN A 18 -6.24 5.17 -0.24
C GLN A 18 -7.31 4.07 -0.27
N PHE A 19 -7.40 3.27 0.79
CA PHE A 19 -8.35 2.17 0.88
C PHE A 19 -9.80 2.66 0.83
N TYR A 20 -10.12 3.75 1.53
CA TYR A 20 -11.46 4.35 1.55
C TYR A 20 -11.70 5.35 0.41
N ALA A 21 -10.79 5.47 -0.55
CA ALA A 21 -10.92 6.39 -1.69
C ALA A 21 -11.27 7.83 -1.27
N ALA A 22 -10.73 8.29 -0.12
CA ALA A 22 -11.03 9.59 0.46
C ALA A 22 -10.57 10.78 -0.41
N GLY A 23 -9.67 10.54 -1.35
CA GLY A 23 -9.21 11.52 -2.33
C GLY A 23 -8.58 10.82 -3.52
N GLN A 24 -8.67 11.44 -4.68
CA GLN A 24 -8.00 11.00 -5.89
C GLN A 24 -7.31 12.19 -6.53
N GLN A 25 -6.04 12.02 -6.85
CA GLN A 25 -5.34 12.95 -7.72
C GLN A 25 -4.74 12.15 -8.89
N PRO A 26 -4.96 12.59 -10.11
CA PRO A 26 -4.33 11.95 -11.26
C PRO A 26 -2.81 12.07 -11.14
N PHE A 27 -2.11 11.00 -11.46
CA PHE A 27 -0.65 11.04 -11.50
C PHE A 27 -0.17 11.98 -12.61
N ALA A 28 0.80 12.82 -12.30
CA ALA A 28 1.46 13.64 -13.31
C ALA A 28 2.11 12.74 -14.39
N ALA A 29 2.17 13.21 -15.63
CA ALA A 29 2.73 12.46 -16.75
C ALA A 29 4.17 11.94 -16.47
N LYS A 30 4.99 12.73 -15.74
CA LYS A 30 6.33 12.31 -15.31
C LYS A 30 6.28 11.08 -14.38
N THR A 31 5.32 11.02 -13.47
CA THR A 31 5.15 9.88 -12.54
C THR A 31 4.75 8.63 -13.31
N LEU A 32 3.84 8.74 -14.28
CA LEU A 32 3.45 7.62 -15.15
C LEU A 32 4.61 7.09 -15.99
N LYS A 33 5.47 7.99 -16.52
CA LYS A 33 6.70 7.59 -17.20
C LYS A 33 7.66 6.84 -16.27
N ASN A 34 7.83 7.32 -15.04
CA ASN A 34 8.67 6.65 -14.06
C ASN A 34 8.15 5.23 -13.73
N PHE A 35 6.84 5.04 -13.66
CA PHE A 35 6.24 3.71 -13.48
C PHE A 35 6.54 2.80 -14.68
N ALA A 36 6.37 3.30 -15.90
CA ALA A 36 6.67 2.53 -17.11
C ALA A 36 8.17 2.16 -17.21
N ASP A 37 9.06 3.07 -16.82
CA ASP A 37 10.50 2.78 -16.78
C ASP A 37 10.83 1.77 -15.66
N GLY A 38 10.10 1.81 -14.55
CA GLY A 38 10.20 0.82 -13.47
C GLY A 38 9.89 -0.58 -13.97
N HIS A 39 8.73 -0.79 -14.59
CA HIS A 39 8.32 -2.09 -15.13
C HIS A 39 9.29 -2.63 -16.20
N ARG A 40 9.73 -1.78 -17.13
CA ARG A 40 10.74 -2.20 -18.14
C ARG A 40 12.05 -2.63 -17.50
N THR A 41 12.48 -1.92 -16.45
CA THR A 41 13.71 -2.27 -15.73
C THR A 41 13.56 -3.59 -14.98
N GLU A 42 12.41 -3.84 -14.36
CA GLU A 42 12.07 -5.08 -13.70
C GLU A 42 12.14 -6.27 -14.68
N ASP A 43 11.41 -6.18 -15.81
CA ASP A 43 11.44 -7.22 -16.87
C ASP A 43 12.87 -7.52 -17.33
N LEU A 44 13.67 -6.49 -17.58
CA LEU A 44 15.06 -6.62 -18.02
C LEU A 44 15.94 -7.28 -16.96
N VAL A 45 15.76 -6.95 -15.68
CA VAL A 45 16.52 -7.54 -14.58
C VAL A 45 16.15 -9.02 -14.44
N ILE A 46 14.86 -9.36 -14.49
CA ILE A 46 14.38 -10.75 -14.43
C ILE A 46 14.95 -11.58 -15.60
N GLU A 47 14.90 -11.04 -16.82
CA GLU A 47 15.47 -11.70 -18.01
C GLU A 47 16.95 -12.02 -17.83
N ARG A 48 17.73 -11.05 -17.37
CA ARG A 48 19.18 -11.24 -17.15
C ARG A 48 19.49 -12.23 -16.03
N LEU A 49 18.71 -12.20 -14.96
CA LEU A 49 18.87 -13.14 -13.84
C LEU A 49 18.55 -14.57 -14.26
N ARG A 50 17.56 -14.76 -15.13
CA ARG A 50 17.24 -16.10 -15.69
C ARG A 50 18.33 -16.68 -16.56
N ALA A 51 19.22 -15.84 -17.11
CA ALA A 51 20.37 -16.28 -17.89
C ALA A 51 21.56 -16.75 -17.00
N VAL A 52 21.46 -16.61 -15.68
CA VAL A 52 22.52 -17.04 -14.75
C VAL A 52 22.34 -18.53 -14.42
N ASP A 53 23.38 -19.31 -14.70
CA ASP A 53 23.38 -20.75 -14.42
C ASP A 53 23.13 -21.06 -12.95
N GLY A 54 22.19 -21.98 -12.70
CA GLY A 54 21.82 -22.40 -11.35
C GLY A 54 20.85 -21.47 -10.61
N LEU A 55 20.50 -20.30 -11.18
CA LEU A 55 19.49 -19.39 -10.64
C LEU A 55 18.16 -19.61 -11.36
N THR A 56 17.08 -19.73 -10.61
CA THR A 56 15.71 -19.83 -11.14
C THR A 56 14.84 -18.74 -10.56
N ILE A 57 14.16 -17.98 -11.42
CA ILE A 57 13.16 -16.97 -11.02
C ILE A 57 11.79 -17.43 -11.52
N ILE A 58 10.86 -17.63 -10.61
CA ILE A 58 9.45 -17.95 -10.87
C ILE A 58 8.65 -16.67 -10.56
N ASP A 59 8.21 -15.95 -11.59
CA ASP A 59 7.43 -14.71 -11.50
C ASP A 59 5.94 -14.92 -11.75
N ARG A 60 5.59 -16.10 -12.29
CA ARG A 60 4.21 -16.45 -12.62
C ARG A 60 3.84 -17.78 -12.02
N ASP A 61 2.60 -17.88 -11.66
CA ASP A 61 1.98 -19.14 -11.26
C ASP A 61 1.99 -20.11 -12.45
N PRO A 62 2.56 -21.31 -12.28
CA PRO A 62 2.74 -22.26 -13.40
C PRO A 62 1.42 -22.80 -13.94
N ASP A 63 0.36 -22.82 -13.14
CA ASP A 63 -0.94 -23.37 -13.52
C ASP A 63 -1.81 -22.34 -14.25
N THR A 64 -1.75 -21.09 -13.83
CA THR A 64 -2.60 -20.01 -14.34
C THR A 64 -1.91 -19.06 -15.30
N GLY A 65 -0.57 -19.02 -15.32
CA GLY A 65 0.25 -18.08 -16.08
C GLY A 65 0.16 -16.62 -15.56
N ARG A 66 -0.56 -16.36 -14.47
CA ARG A 66 -0.71 -15.04 -13.87
C ARG A 66 0.48 -14.71 -12.98
N GLN A 67 0.72 -13.42 -12.75
CA GLN A 67 1.70 -12.96 -11.76
C GLN A 67 1.40 -13.60 -10.39
N LEU A 68 2.46 -13.94 -9.65
CA LEU A 68 2.31 -14.47 -8.30
C LEU A 68 1.60 -13.45 -7.41
N GLU A 69 0.54 -13.90 -6.76
CA GLU A 69 -0.30 -13.07 -5.91
C GLU A 69 -0.42 -13.68 -4.51
N VAL A 70 -0.56 -12.84 -3.53
CA VAL A 70 -0.96 -13.18 -2.17
C VAL A 70 -2.09 -12.29 -1.72
N SER A 71 -3.06 -12.85 -1.01
CA SER A 71 -4.22 -12.14 -0.51
C SER A 71 -4.57 -12.59 0.89
N ASP A 72 -5.04 -11.65 1.72
CA ASP A 72 -5.54 -11.89 3.06
C ASP A 72 -6.64 -10.86 3.43
N HIS A 73 -7.13 -10.90 4.66
CA HIS A 73 -8.14 -10.00 5.19
C HIS A 73 -9.36 -9.92 4.25
N GLU A 74 -9.97 -11.09 4.01
CA GLU A 74 -11.17 -11.24 3.18
C GLU A 74 -10.98 -10.75 1.73
N GLY A 75 -9.75 -10.80 1.20
CA GLY A 75 -9.42 -10.33 -0.16
C GLY A 75 -9.17 -8.82 -0.26
N HIS A 76 -9.16 -8.11 0.86
CA HIS A 76 -8.92 -6.68 0.88
C HIS A 76 -7.45 -6.28 1.05
N PHE A 77 -6.58 -7.19 1.48
CA PHE A 77 -5.14 -6.98 1.56
C PHE A 77 -4.44 -7.84 0.52
N LEU A 78 -3.89 -7.22 -0.53
CA LEU A 78 -3.43 -7.92 -1.71
C LEU A 78 -2.06 -7.44 -2.15
N GLY A 79 -1.23 -8.36 -2.62
CA GLY A 79 0.08 -8.09 -3.16
C GLY A 79 0.46 -8.96 -4.33
N HIS A 80 1.14 -8.36 -5.30
CA HIS A 80 1.73 -9.05 -6.45
C HIS A 80 3.24 -9.09 -6.25
N LEU A 81 3.82 -10.28 -6.33
CA LEU A 81 5.26 -10.49 -6.19
C LEU A 81 5.92 -10.38 -7.56
N ASP A 82 7.13 -9.82 -7.60
CA ASP A 82 7.97 -9.86 -8.79
C ASP A 82 8.52 -11.29 -9.00
N GLY A 83 8.52 -12.13 -7.97
CA GLY A 83 8.81 -13.53 -8.11
C GLY A 83 9.24 -14.26 -6.83
N GLU A 84 9.65 -15.50 -7.02
CA GLU A 84 10.41 -16.32 -6.08
C GLU A 84 11.72 -16.76 -6.73
N ALA A 85 12.83 -16.61 -5.99
CA ALA A 85 14.16 -16.95 -6.47
C ALA A 85 14.70 -18.21 -5.77
N PHE A 86 15.33 -19.10 -6.55
CA PHE A 86 15.98 -20.33 -6.12
C PHE A 86 17.42 -20.37 -6.65
N GLY A 87 18.32 -21.02 -5.92
CA GLY A 87 19.70 -21.21 -6.38
C GLY A 87 20.64 -20.03 -6.09
N LEU A 88 20.27 -19.08 -5.22
CA LEU A 88 21.22 -18.04 -4.80
C LEU A 88 22.45 -18.67 -4.15
N LEU A 89 23.66 -18.25 -4.55
CA LEU A 89 24.92 -18.81 -4.10
C LEU A 89 25.07 -18.89 -2.58
N GLN A 90 24.58 -17.90 -1.87
CA GLN A 90 24.68 -17.82 -0.41
C GLN A 90 23.66 -18.72 0.32
N ALA A 91 22.63 -19.20 -0.37
CA ALA A 91 21.60 -20.08 0.18
C ALA A 91 20.91 -20.88 -0.93
N PRO A 92 21.61 -21.77 -1.65
CA PRO A 92 21.14 -22.38 -2.89
C PRO A 92 19.92 -23.29 -2.72
N LYS A 93 19.69 -23.80 -1.52
CA LYS A 93 18.55 -24.67 -1.22
C LYS A 93 17.33 -23.95 -0.65
N THR A 94 17.45 -22.63 -0.37
CA THR A 94 16.39 -21.85 0.28
C THR A 94 15.69 -20.98 -0.74
N PRO A 95 14.36 -21.11 -0.92
CA PRO A 95 13.59 -20.18 -1.74
C PRO A 95 13.53 -18.81 -1.08
N HIS A 96 13.59 -17.75 -1.91
CA HIS A 96 13.51 -16.36 -1.47
C HIS A 96 12.30 -15.70 -2.13
N VAL A 97 11.54 -14.91 -1.38
CA VAL A 97 10.68 -13.88 -1.98
C VAL A 97 11.58 -12.91 -2.74
N PHE A 98 11.25 -12.64 -3.99
CA PHE A 98 12.07 -11.84 -4.89
C PHE A 98 11.34 -10.55 -5.29
N GLU A 99 12.05 -9.44 -5.23
CA GLU A 99 11.55 -8.11 -5.61
C GLU A 99 12.63 -7.32 -6.34
N VAL A 100 12.24 -6.53 -7.33
CA VAL A 100 13.08 -5.58 -8.05
C VAL A 100 12.60 -4.16 -7.78
N LYS A 101 13.52 -3.24 -7.51
CA LYS A 101 13.19 -1.82 -7.36
C LYS A 101 14.06 -0.97 -8.28
N CYS A 102 13.42 -0.31 -9.24
CA CYS A 102 14.06 0.69 -10.09
C CYS A 102 14.17 2.03 -9.37
N THR A 103 15.35 2.60 -9.31
CA THR A 103 15.61 3.86 -8.60
C THR A 103 16.48 4.81 -9.43
N SER A 104 16.55 6.09 -8.98
CA SER A 104 17.55 7.01 -9.51
C SER A 104 18.95 6.65 -9.00
N GLU A 105 20.00 7.04 -9.73
CA GLU A 105 21.41 6.85 -9.35
C GLU A 105 21.70 7.33 -7.92
N LYS A 106 21.14 8.47 -7.53
CA LYS A 106 21.30 9.03 -6.17
C LYS A 106 20.70 8.11 -5.10
N VAL A 107 19.55 7.52 -5.35
CA VAL A 107 18.87 6.61 -4.42
C VAL A 107 19.61 5.27 -4.38
N PHE A 108 20.10 4.78 -5.53
CA PHE A 108 20.93 3.59 -5.65
C PHE A 108 22.23 3.72 -4.84
N ALA A 109 22.96 4.82 -5.01
CA ALA A 109 24.17 5.07 -4.23
C ALA A 109 23.91 5.13 -2.70
N ARG A 110 22.73 5.61 -2.27
CA ARG A 110 22.31 5.56 -0.87
C ARG A 110 22.07 4.14 -0.37
N PHE A 111 21.49 3.30 -1.22
CA PHE A 111 21.30 1.87 -0.91
C PHE A 111 22.65 1.18 -0.72
N GLN A 112 23.60 1.36 -1.62
CA GLN A 112 24.93 0.77 -1.52
C GLN A 112 25.67 1.19 -0.21
N LYS A 113 25.67 2.49 0.11
CA LYS A 113 26.23 3.00 1.37
C LYS A 113 25.53 2.42 2.59
N CYS A 114 24.22 2.23 2.53
CA CYS A 114 23.47 1.62 3.62
C CYS A 114 23.89 0.15 3.81
N LYS A 115 24.03 -0.59 2.71
CA LYS A 115 24.49 -2.00 2.70
C LYS A 115 25.92 -2.13 3.22
N GLU A 116 26.84 -1.25 2.82
CA GLU A 116 28.21 -1.20 3.33
C GLU A 116 28.25 -0.98 4.85
N LYS A 117 27.40 -0.06 5.33
CA LYS A 117 27.38 0.32 6.75
C LYS A 117 26.73 -0.74 7.66
N HIS A 118 25.63 -1.32 7.22
CA HIS A 118 24.78 -2.17 8.08
C HIS A 118 24.85 -3.67 7.74
N GLY A 119 25.53 -4.01 6.64
CA GLY A 119 25.62 -5.38 6.14
C GLY A 119 24.40 -5.81 5.34
N GLU A 120 24.56 -6.87 4.57
CA GLU A 120 23.58 -7.34 3.61
C GLU A 120 22.17 -7.58 4.22
N LYS A 121 22.12 -8.25 5.37
CA LYS A 121 20.83 -8.67 5.97
C LYS A 121 20.04 -7.54 6.63
N ALA A 122 20.71 -6.50 7.11
CA ALA A 122 20.07 -5.35 7.72
C ALA A 122 19.79 -4.21 6.73
N ALA A 123 20.44 -4.25 5.56
CA ALA A 123 20.41 -3.17 4.58
C ALA A 123 18.97 -2.75 4.19
N LEU A 124 18.08 -3.69 3.92
CA LEU A 124 16.72 -3.37 3.51
C LEU A 124 15.95 -2.59 4.57
N ARG A 125 15.98 -3.05 5.81
CA ARG A 125 15.29 -2.41 6.93
C ARG A 125 15.80 -0.99 7.19
N GLU A 126 17.12 -0.81 7.17
CA GLU A 126 17.79 0.46 7.44
C GLU A 126 17.65 1.46 6.27
N TRP A 127 17.53 0.95 5.05
CA TRP A 127 17.39 1.80 3.86
C TRP A 127 15.96 2.23 3.59
N ASN A 128 14.98 1.32 3.68
CA ASN A 128 13.59 1.59 3.31
C ASN A 128 12.60 0.69 4.05
N GLU A 129 11.99 1.24 5.10
CA GLU A 129 10.99 0.55 5.92
C GLU A 129 9.79 0.04 5.10
N THR A 130 9.36 0.78 4.07
CA THR A 130 8.21 0.37 3.24
C THR A 130 8.52 -0.89 2.46
N TYR A 131 9.70 -0.99 1.85
CA TYR A 131 10.12 -2.19 1.14
C TYR A 131 10.43 -3.35 2.11
N TYR A 132 10.96 -3.05 3.29
CA TYR A 132 11.12 -4.05 4.33
C TYR A 132 9.77 -4.64 4.74
N ALA A 133 8.77 -3.81 5.00
CA ALA A 133 7.43 -4.24 5.35
C ALA A 133 6.81 -5.12 4.23
N GLN A 134 6.93 -4.71 2.97
CA GLN A 134 6.50 -5.49 1.81
C GLN A 134 7.12 -6.90 1.82
N HIS A 135 8.44 -7.00 1.98
CA HIS A 135 9.13 -8.29 2.05
C HIS A 135 8.66 -9.14 3.22
N GLN A 136 8.44 -8.55 4.40
CA GLN A 136 8.01 -9.29 5.58
C GLN A 136 6.60 -9.88 5.41
N VAL A 137 5.65 -9.11 4.89
CA VAL A 137 4.29 -9.63 4.64
C VAL A 137 4.27 -10.65 3.51
N TYR A 138 5.06 -10.47 2.46
CA TYR A 138 5.18 -11.47 1.39
C TYR A 138 5.78 -12.78 1.89
N MET A 139 6.83 -12.72 2.73
CA MET A 139 7.40 -13.92 3.35
C MET A 139 6.39 -14.62 4.26
N LEU A 140 5.58 -13.87 5.03
CA LEU A 140 4.52 -14.43 5.86
C LEU A 140 3.53 -15.24 5.03
N TYR A 141 2.96 -14.63 4.00
CA TYR A 141 1.89 -15.24 3.21
C TYR A 141 2.38 -16.32 2.23
N ARG A 142 3.65 -16.27 1.82
CA ARG A 142 4.28 -17.32 0.99
C ARG A 142 4.93 -18.43 1.82
N GLY A 143 4.95 -18.31 3.15
CA GLY A 143 5.65 -19.26 4.02
C GLY A 143 7.16 -19.32 3.75
N ARG A 144 7.77 -18.20 3.40
CA ARG A 144 9.21 -18.10 3.10
C ARG A 144 9.97 -17.52 4.28
N THR A 145 11.23 -17.92 4.43
CA THR A 145 12.10 -17.45 5.53
C THR A 145 13.17 -16.48 5.06
N ARG A 146 13.22 -16.20 3.75
CA ARG A 146 14.21 -15.33 3.11
C ARG A 146 13.56 -14.45 2.06
N GLY A 147 14.02 -13.20 1.99
CA GLY A 147 13.73 -12.27 0.92
C GLY A 147 15.01 -11.84 0.19
N TRP A 148 14.91 -11.58 -1.08
CA TRP A 148 15.99 -11.06 -1.93
C TRP A 148 15.48 -9.85 -2.71
N LEU A 149 16.06 -8.69 -2.40
CA LEU A 149 15.79 -7.45 -3.10
C LEU A 149 16.91 -7.16 -4.09
N VAL A 150 16.57 -6.87 -5.34
CA VAL A 150 17.47 -6.29 -6.34
C VAL A 150 17.09 -4.83 -6.51
N VAL A 151 18.04 -3.93 -6.35
CA VAL A 151 17.91 -2.49 -6.61
C VAL A 151 18.68 -2.17 -7.86
N ALA A 152 18.02 -1.57 -8.86
CA ALA A 152 18.61 -1.24 -10.15
C ALA A 152 18.41 0.25 -10.49
N THR A 153 19.32 0.81 -11.26
CA THR A 153 19.11 2.11 -11.93
C THR A 153 18.24 1.92 -13.17
N ALA A 154 17.64 3.00 -13.67
CA ALA A 154 16.81 2.95 -14.87
C ALA A 154 17.53 2.29 -16.05
N GLY A 155 16.87 1.33 -16.69
CA GLY A 155 17.46 0.53 -17.77
C GLY A 155 18.43 -0.57 -17.28
N GLY A 156 18.49 -0.84 -15.95
CA GLY A 156 19.30 -1.93 -15.40
C GLY A 156 20.80 -1.81 -15.69
N ARG A 157 21.33 -0.58 -15.72
CA ARG A 157 22.78 -0.36 -15.99
C ARG A 157 23.62 -0.79 -14.80
N ASP A 158 23.24 -0.31 -13.63
CA ASP A 158 23.85 -0.66 -12.36
C ASP A 158 22.79 -1.33 -11.50
N TRP A 159 23.17 -2.39 -10.84
CA TRP A 159 22.34 -3.06 -9.87
C TRP A 159 23.17 -3.65 -8.74
N ASP A 160 22.55 -3.74 -7.60
CA ASP A 160 23.08 -4.41 -6.41
C ASP A 160 21.91 -5.04 -5.67
N SER A 161 22.18 -5.93 -4.74
CA SER A 161 21.12 -6.66 -4.06
C SER A 161 21.40 -6.83 -2.57
N CYS A 162 20.36 -7.11 -1.83
CA CYS A 162 20.49 -7.55 -0.45
C CYS A 162 19.48 -8.65 -0.13
N ARG A 163 19.84 -9.51 0.81
CA ARG A 163 18.92 -10.50 1.38
C ARG A 163 18.42 -10.03 2.74
N THR A 164 17.22 -10.42 3.09
CA THR A 164 16.65 -10.17 4.41
C THR A 164 16.08 -11.46 4.99
N ASP A 165 16.17 -11.61 6.31
CA ASP A 165 15.58 -12.74 7.01
C ASP A 165 14.14 -12.43 7.41
N PHE A 166 13.30 -13.46 7.55
CA PHE A 166 11.95 -13.32 8.02
C PHE A 166 11.92 -12.88 9.49
N ASP A 167 11.24 -11.78 9.76
CA ASP A 167 10.92 -11.28 11.09
C ASP A 167 9.41 -11.43 11.31
N ARG A 168 9.03 -12.51 12.02
CA ARG A 168 7.64 -12.83 12.32
C ARG A 168 6.90 -11.66 13.00
N LYS A 169 7.56 -11.01 13.97
CA LYS A 169 6.94 -9.91 14.71
C LYS A 169 6.65 -8.71 13.81
N ALA A 170 7.59 -8.38 12.92
CA ALA A 170 7.38 -7.31 11.95
C ALA A 170 6.27 -7.67 10.94
N ALA A 171 6.27 -8.90 10.43
CA ALA A 171 5.25 -9.35 9.48
C ALA A 171 3.84 -9.32 10.10
N GLU A 172 3.67 -9.87 11.31
CA GLU A 172 2.42 -9.87 12.06
C GLU A 172 1.95 -8.43 12.39
N PHE A 173 2.88 -7.54 12.74
CA PHE A 173 2.59 -6.12 12.98
C PHE A 173 2.02 -5.42 11.74
N TYR A 174 2.61 -5.63 10.56
CA TYR A 174 2.11 -5.02 9.32
C TYR A 174 0.80 -5.66 8.84
N SER A 175 0.63 -6.97 9.05
CA SER A 175 -0.65 -7.65 8.78
C SER A 175 -1.77 -7.12 9.70
N ALA A 176 -1.53 -7.00 11.00
CA ALA A 176 -2.47 -6.42 11.95
C ALA A 176 -2.83 -4.96 11.60
N ARG A 177 -1.83 -4.14 11.20
CA ARG A 177 -2.07 -2.78 10.70
C ARG A 177 -3.01 -2.77 9.50
N ALA A 178 -2.88 -3.73 8.59
CA ALA A 178 -3.79 -3.84 7.45
C ALA A 178 -5.21 -4.19 7.90
N ALA A 179 -5.36 -5.14 8.84
CA ALA A 179 -6.64 -5.49 9.42
C ALA A 179 -7.31 -4.29 10.10
N ASP A 180 -6.55 -3.52 10.89
CA ASP A 180 -7.06 -2.31 11.54
C ASP A 180 -7.56 -1.28 10.51
N ILE A 181 -6.82 -1.05 9.43
CA ILE A 181 -7.24 -0.13 8.37
C ILE A 181 -8.52 -0.62 7.68
N ILE A 182 -8.64 -1.90 7.42
CA ILE A 182 -9.76 -2.48 6.67
C ILE A 182 -11.02 -2.59 7.53
N PHE A 183 -10.90 -3.11 8.75
CA PHE A 183 -12.04 -3.51 9.56
C PHE A 183 -12.42 -2.52 10.68
N THR A 184 -11.63 -1.44 10.87
CA THR A 184 -11.98 -0.37 11.81
C THR A 184 -12.17 0.97 11.08
N PRO A 185 -13.21 1.07 10.22
CA PRO A 185 -13.43 2.20 9.33
C PRO A 185 -13.61 3.54 10.05
N ASP A 186 -14.06 3.51 11.29
CA ASP A 186 -14.36 4.69 12.10
C ASP A 186 -13.22 5.06 13.07
N ALA A 187 -12.06 4.41 12.91
CA ALA A 187 -10.83 4.71 13.64
C ALA A 187 -9.73 5.22 12.66
N LEU A 188 -9.59 6.52 12.59
CA LEU A 188 -8.59 7.14 11.72
C LEU A 188 -7.16 6.90 12.29
N PRO A 189 -6.26 6.21 11.57
CA PRO A 189 -4.91 5.96 12.06
C PRO A 189 -4.14 7.24 12.42
N PRO A 190 -3.17 7.21 13.35
CA PRO A 190 -2.42 8.39 13.75
C PRO A 190 -1.66 9.01 12.58
N ARG A 191 -1.44 10.31 12.64
CA ARG A 191 -0.54 11.01 11.72
C ARG A 191 0.90 10.62 12.02
N ILE A 192 1.75 10.62 10.99
CA ILE A 192 3.20 10.42 11.18
C ILE A 192 3.93 11.71 11.59
N ALA A 193 3.26 12.85 11.50
CA ALA A 193 3.77 14.16 11.92
C ALA A 193 2.60 15.11 12.20
N ASP A 194 2.84 16.10 13.07
CA ASP A 194 1.85 17.12 13.43
C ASP A 194 1.75 18.25 12.41
N SER A 195 2.81 18.46 11.62
CA SER A 195 2.87 19.51 10.59
C SER A 195 2.76 18.96 9.17
N PRO A 196 1.98 19.61 8.28
CA PRO A 196 1.95 19.29 6.85
C PRO A 196 3.30 19.56 6.16
N ASP A 197 4.18 20.35 6.75
CA ASP A 197 5.51 20.67 6.21
C ASP A 197 6.53 19.53 6.42
N PHE A 198 6.21 18.52 7.20
CA PHE A 198 7.06 17.33 7.30
C PHE A 198 7.31 16.75 5.91
N TYR A 199 8.55 16.36 5.63
CA TYR A 199 8.98 16.03 4.26
C TYR A 199 8.13 14.95 3.54
N LYS A 200 7.60 13.95 4.27
CA LYS A 200 6.68 12.95 3.70
C LYS A 200 5.27 13.51 3.49
N CYS A 201 4.80 14.41 4.36
CA CYS A 201 3.46 14.98 4.31
C CYS A 201 3.34 16.05 3.23
N ARG A 202 4.37 16.86 3.01
CA ARG A 202 4.42 17.91 1.97
C ARG A 202 4.12 17.37 0.56
N TRP A 203 4.52 16.15 0.27
CA TRP A 203 4.32 15.50 -1.03
C TRP A 203 3.19 14.45 -1.02
N CYS A 204 2.47 14.34 0.11
CA CYS A 204 1.36 13.40 0.23
C CYS A 204 0.11 13.96 -0.45
N GLN A 205 -0.46 13.19 -1.38
CA GLN A 205 -1.70 13.58 -2.07
C GLN A 205 -2.91 13.79 -1.13
N PHE A 206 -2.86 13.23 0.07
CA PHE A 206 -3.91 13.37 1.08
C PHE A 206 -3.58 14.42 2.15
N SER A 207 -2.52 15.21 2.00
CA SER A 207 -2.09 16.18 3.02
C SER A 207 -3.23 17.12 3.41
N LYS A 208 -3.93 17.70 2.44
CA LYS A 208 -5.03 18.63 2.69
C LYS A 208 -6.20 17.99 3.45
N ILE A 209 -6.58 16.76 3.10
CA ILE A 209 -7.61 16.00 3.83
C ILE A 209 -7.11 15.65 5.24
N CYS A 210 -5.88 15.17 5.33
CA CYS A 210 -5.26 14.76 6.58
C CYS A 210 -5.20 15.89 7.63
N TYR A 211 -4.95 17.12 7.20
CA TYR A 211 -4.85 18.30 8.08
C TYR A 211 -6.14 19.15 8.12
N GLY A 212 -7.23 18.68 7.50
CA GLY A 212 -8.55 19.31 7.60
C GLY A 212 -8.74 20.54 6.72
N GLU A 213 -7.89 20.75 5.70
CA GLU A 213 -8.01 21.86 4.76
C GLU A 213 -9.09 21.60 3.68
N THR A 214 -9.34 20.34 3.35
CA THR A 214 -10.37 19.94 2.38
C THR A 214 -11.14 18.73 2.90
N ALA A 215 -12.42 18.63 2.50
CA ALA A 215 -13.22 17.45 2.74
C ALA A 215 -12.70 16.23 1.96
N ALA A 216 -13.03 15.04 2.44
CA ALA A 216 -12.85 13.80 1.69
C ALA A 216 -13.80 13.76 0.47
N ASN A 217 -13.49 12.93 -0.51
CA ASN A 217 -14.39 12.70 -1.65
C ASN A 217 -15.67 11.99 -1.19
N ARG A 218 -16.82 12.42 -1.72
CA ARG A 218 -18.07 11.68 -1.57
C ARG A 218 -18.07 10.46 -2.48
N ASN A 219 -18.21 9.28 -1.86
CA ASN A 219 -18.35 8.00 -2.54
C ASN A 219 -18.81 6.93 -1.54
N CYS A 220 -19.15 5.73 -2.00
CA CYS A 220 -19.59 4.69 -1.07
C CYS A 220 -18.52 4.26 -0.06
N ARG A 221 -17.23 4.30 -0.40
CA ARG A 221 -16.17 3.90 0.55
C ARG A 221 -15.99 4.88 1.71
N THR A 222 -16.27 6.17 1.49
CA THR A 222 -16.29 7.17 2.56
C THR A 222 -17.64 7.26 3.28
N CYS A 223 -18.61 6.42 2.88
CA CYS A 223 -19.95 6.40 3.44
C CYS A 223 -20.04 5.57 4.71
N VAL A 224 -20.76 6.09 5.72
CA VAL A 224 -21.00 5.41 7.00
C VAL A 224 -21.78 4.08 6.81
N TRP A 225 -22.59 3.98 5.76
CA TRP A 225 -23.42 2.80 5.46
C TRP A 225 -22.67 1.66 4.74
N SER A 226 -21.47 1.88 4.27
CA SER A 226 -20.75 0.85 3.55
C SER A 226 -19.73 0.12 4.42
N ALA A 227 -19.51 -1.16 4.12
CA ALA A 227 -18.53 -1.98 4.80
C ALA A 227 -17.80 -2.90 3.80
N PRO A 228 -16.50 -3.17 4.02
CA PRO A 228 -15.83 -4.26 3.33
C PRO A 228 -16.43 -5.60 3.76
N VAL A 229 -16.53 -6.53 2.81
CA VAL A 229 -17.03 -7.91 3.02
C VAL A 229 -16.13 -8.89 2.26
N GLU A 230 -16.36 -10.18 2.43
CA GLU A 230 -15.56 -11.26 1.82
C GLU A 230 -15.29 -11.06 0.32
N ASN A 231 -14.20 -11.66 -0.15
CA ASN A 231 -13.75 -11.66 -1.55
C ASN A 231 -13.47 -10.25 -2.12
N GLY A 232 -13.00 -9.32 -1.30
CA GLY A 232 -12.71 -7.95 -1.71
C GLY A 232 -13.97 -7.13 -2.03
N GLY A 233 -15.14 -7.64 -1.65
CA GLY A 233 -16.44 -7.04 -1.89
C GLY A 233 -16.76 -5.87 -0.96
N TRP A 234 -17.76 -5.09 -1.32
CA TRP A 234 -18.31 -4.02 -0.49
C TRP A 234 -19.83 -4.12 -0.42
N LEU A 235 -20.39 -3.96 0.76
CA LEU A 235 -21.83 -4.00 1.03
C LEU A 235 -22.34 -2.61 1.43
N CYS A 236 -23.43 -2.18 0.86
CA CYS A 236 -24.22 -1.04 1.34
C CYS A 236 -25.28 -1.52 2.33
N LYS A 237 -25.13 -1.17 3.61
CA LYS A 237 -26.10 -1.53 4.65
C LYS A 237 -27.42 -0.74 4.55
N ARG A 238 -27.40 0.47 3.95
CA ARG A 238 -28.61 1.29 3.75
C ARG A 238 -29.55 0.68 2.71
N HIS A 239 -28.98 0.15 1.63
CA HIS A 239 -29.75 -0.43 0.51
C HIS A 239 -29.71 -1.96 0.48
N ASP A 240 -29.06 -2.59 1.46
CA ASP A 240 -28.88 -4.04 1.57
C ASP A 240 -28.42 -4.68 0.26
N LYS A 241 -27.34 -4.12 -0.34
CA LYS A 241 -26.83 -4.61 -1.62
C LYS A 241 -25.30 -4.62 -1.69
N SER A 242 -24.76 -5.57 -2.43
CA SER A 242 -23.35 -5.56 -2.84
C SER A 242 -23.09 -4.41 -3.82
N LEU A 243 -21.96 -3.74 -3.66
CA LEU A 243 -21.55 -2.60 -4.46
C LEU A 243 -20.58 -3.03 -5.55
N THR A 244 -20.88 -2.73 -6.80
CA THR A 244 -19.92 -2.81 -7.91
C THR A 244 -18.80 -1.81 -7.73
N VAL A 245 -17.68 -1.99 -8.45
CA VAL A 245 -16.54 -1.05 -8.40
C VAL A 245 -16.95 0.38 -8.79
N SER A 246 -17.83 0.53 -9.77
CA SER A 246 -18.36 1.83 -10.21
C SER A 246 -19.15 2.51 -9.10
N GLU A 247 -20.13 1.80 -8.52
CA GLU A 247 -20.97 2.29 -7.42
C GLU A 247 -20.13 2.69 -6.19
N GLN A 248 -19.05 1.94 -5.89
CA GLN A 248 -18.16 2.28 -4.79
C GLN A 248 -17.53 3.67 -4.93
N ILE A 249 -17.30 4.14 -6.16
CA ILE A 249 -16.61 5.40 -6.47
C ILE A 249 -17.60 6.54 -6.76
N GLU A 250 -18.72 6.25 -7.39
CA GLU A 250 -19.73 7.26 -7.73
C GLU A 250 -20.51 7.76 -6.50
N GLY A 251 -20.83 6.86 -5.57
CA GLY A 251 -21.69 7.19 -4.43
C GLY A 251 -23.18 7.25 -4.82
N CYS A 252 -23.99 7.80 -3.94
CA CYS A 252 -25.44 8.02 -4.16
C CYS A 252 -25.93 9.21 -3.30
N SER A 253 -27.19 9.66 -3.49
CA SER A 253 -27.81 10.73 -2.73
C SER A 253 -27.92 10.46 -1.22
N ASP A 254 -28.01 9.18 -0.82
CA ASP A 254 -28.06 8.79 0.59
C ASP A 254 -26.68 8.71 1.27
N GLN A 255 -25.59 9.02 0.54
CA GLN A 255 -24.25 8.96 1.10
C GLN A 255 -24.11 9.95 2.26
N ARG A 256 -23.63 9.46 3.41
CA ARG A 256 -23.21 10.27 4.56
C ARG A 256 -21.77 9.95 4.88
N PHE A 257 -20.97 10.96 5.16
CA PHE A 257 -19.57 10.74 5.51
C PHE A 257 -19.42 9.93 6.81
N ARG A 258 -18.41 9.09 6.84
CA ARG A 258 -17.88 8.60 8.11
C ARG A 258 -17.41 9.79 8.94
N PRO A 259 -17.86 9.93 10.21
CA PRO A 259 -17.51 11.09 11.02
C PRO A 259 -16.02 11.39 11.10
N VAL A 260 -15.17 10.36 11.12
CA VAL A 260 -13.70 10.50 11.16
C VAL A 260 -13.10 11.19 9.93
N LEU A 261 -13.86 11.31 8.84
CA LEU A 261 -13.44 11.99 7.59
C LEU A 261 -13.93 13.45 7.53
N VAL A 262 -14.75 13.89 8.48
CA VAL A 262 -15.25 15.27 8.56
C VAL A 262 -14.37 16.04 9.55
N PRO A 263 -13.85 17.23 9.18
CA PRO A 263 -13.06 18.07 10.07
C PRO A 263 -13.97 18.84 11.07
N GLY A 264 -14.66 18.09 11.94
CA GLY A 264 -15.61 18.62 12.90
C GLY A 264 -16.02 17.58 13.94
N GLU A 265 -16.84 17.99 14.87
CA GLU A 265 -17.43 17.13 15.90
C GLU A 265 -18.90 16.84 15.57
N VAL A 266 -19.34 15.61 15.73
CA VAL A 266 -20.75 15.24 15.60
C VAL A 266 -21.53 15.90 16.73
N ILE A 267 -22.58 16.65 16.38
CA ILE A 267 -23.52 17.25 17.33
C ILE A 267 -24.72 16.32 17.52
N GLU A 268 -25.33 15.90 16.40
CA GLU A 268 -26.52 15.06 16.41
C GLU A 268 -26.57 14.14 15.19
N VAL A 269 -27.11 12.96 15.37
CA VAL A 269 -27.31 11.97 14.31
C VAL A 269 -28.82 11.77 14.12
N HIS A 270 -29.30 11.99 12.89
CA HIS A 270 -30.67 11.78 12.47
C HIS A 270 -30.73 10.60 11.47
N ASP A 271 -31.92 10.17 11.11
CA ASP A 271 -32.09 9.06 10.15
C ASP A 271 -31.61 9.43 8.72
N ASP A 272 -31.67 10.71 8.37
CA ASP A 272 -31.39 11.24 7.03
C ASP A 272 -30.21 12.22 6.96
N ARG A 273 -29.66 12.64 8.10
CA ARG A 273 -28.51 13.57 8.14
C ARG A 273 -27.67 13.38 9.40
N ILE A 274 -26.46 13.92 9.36
CA ILE A 274 -25.55 14.05 10.50
C ILE A 274 -25.15 15.52 10.64
N ASP A 275 -25.38 16.09 11.80
CA ASP A 275 -25.05 17.49 12.10
C ASP A 275 -23.70 17.59 12.79
N TYR A 276 -22.87 18.51 12.31
CA TYR A 276 -21.51 18.72 12.76
C TYR A 276 -21.27 20.17 13.23
N ARG A 277 -20.41 20.31 14.24
CA ARG A 277 -19.69 21.55 14.51
C ARG A 277 -18.31 21.45 13.88
N MET A 278 -18.09 22.21 12.82
CA MET A 278 -16.82 22.22 12.10
C MET A 278 -15.71 22.84 12.94
N THR A 279 -14.45 22.56 12.62
CA THR A 279 -13.27 23.10 13.34
C THR A 279 -13.17 24.63 13.29
N ASN A 280 -13.80 25.29 12.32
CA ASN A 280 -13.92 26.75 12.23
C ASN A 280 -15.10 27.32 13.06
N GLY A 281 -15.86 26.46 13.77
CA GLY A 281 -17.00 26.84 14.59
C GLY A 281 -18.36 26.90 13.86
N GLU A 282 -18.38 26.73 12.55
CA GLU A 282 -19.62 26.71 11.76
C GLU A 282 -20.42 25.42 12.02
N LEU A 283 -21.74 25.52 11.89
CA LEU A 283 -22.62 24.36 11.88
C LEU A 283 -22.82 23.88 10.44
N TRP A 284 -22.69 22.59 10.23
CA TRP A 284 -22.87 21.96 8.93
C TRP A 284 -23.63 20.65 9.05
N SER A 285 -24.60 20.43 8.16
CA SER A 285 -25.38 19.21 8.11
C SER A 285 -25.00 18.40 6.88
N ASP A 286 -24.63 17.14 7.08
CA ASP A 286 -24.40 16.18 6.00
C ASP A 286 -25.72 15.54 5.60
N GLU A 287 -26.40 16.12 4.63
CA GLU A 287 -27.70 15.67 4.09
C GLU A 287 -27.56 14.79 2.84
N GLY A 288 -26.33 14.49 2.43
CA GLY A 288 -25.99 13.70 1.23
C GLY A 288 -25.52 14.54 0.06
N ALA A 289 -25.58 13.96 -1.16
CA ALA A 289 -25.12 14.58 -2.40
C ALA A 289 -26.29 15.21 -3.18
#